data_a7cf6bfa88270efc3870d958c8b4b6eb
#
_entry.id   a7cf6bfa88270efc3870d958c8b4b6eb
#
_cell.length_a   1.000
_cell.length_b   1.000
_cell.length_c   1.000
_cell.angle_alpha   90.00
_cell.angle_beta   90.00
_cell.angle_gamma   90.00
#
_symmetry.space_group_name_H-M   'P 1'
#
loop_
_entity.id
_entity.type
_entity.pdbx_description
1 polymer ?
#
loop_
_entity_poly.entity_id
_entity_poly.type
_entity_poly.pdbx_seq_one_letter_code
_entity_poly.pdbx_strand_id
1 'polypeptide(L)'
;YVQMGKWCDKEARYPQRTPHQFVRQLIEAGVDFDIAGVQMYFTKQLLADCVLMIERYQGLGKCVHLTEVGSPSAGMTMEFADQEEIPWSAQPYEWRRHWDEELQADWLEAVFTVANSKPWIEAANWYDFVDPYGYLKSGGLLRSPQGEKKAAYDRFLRLKQQWQVQ
;
A
#
# COMPACT_ATOMS: atom_id res chain seq x y z
N TYR A 1 3.37 6.58 7.06
CA TYR A 1 3.75 6.79 5.66
C TYR A 1 4.96 5.94 5.33
N VAL A 2 4.74 4.80 4.71
CA VAL A 2 5.82 4.11 4.01
C VAL A 2 5.75 4.53 2.55
N GLN A 3 6.08 5.76 2.27
CA GLN A 3 6.45 6.15 0.92
C GLN A 3 7.93 5.85 0.74
N MET A 4 8.22 4.74 0.11
CA MET A 4 9.54 4.43 -0.40
C MET A 4 9.76 5.21 -1.69
N GLY A 5 10.10 6.46 -1.60
CA GLY A 5 10.44 7.28 -2.76
C GLY A 5 11.31 8.44 -2.34
N LYS A 6 11.95 9.04 -3.30
CA LYS A 6 12.82 10.24 -3.17
C LYS A 6 12.14 11.46 -2.50
N TRP A 7 10.94 11.28 -2.01
CA TRP A 7 10.16 12.34 -1.36
C TRP A 7 10.82 12.81 -0.06
N CYS A 8 11.63 11.96 0.54
CA CYS A 8 12.34 12.29 1.76
C CYS A 8 13.65 13.07 1.52
N ASP A 9 14.10 13.23 0.28
CA ASP A 9 15.50 13.68 0.01
C ASP A 9 15.64 15.16 -0.36
N LYS A 10 14.57 15.92 -0.50
CA LYS A 10 14.68 17.33 -0.85
C LYS A 10 14.22 18.24 0.28
N GLU A 11 15.17 18.97 0.85
CA GLU A 11 14.99 20.20 1.64
C GLU A 11 14.18 20.09 2.95
N ALA A 12 14.21 18.96 3.65
CA ALA A 12 13.65 18.93 4.97
C ALA A 12 14.48 19.80 5.93
N ARG A 13 13.87 20.79 6.52
CA ARG A 13 14.44 21.61 7.61
C ARG A 13 14.72 20.79 8.88
N TYR A 14 14.34 19.51 8.89
CA TYR A 14 14.47 18.59 10.02
C TYR A 14 15.17 17.32 9.60
N PRO A 15 15.89 16.64 10.51
CA PRO A 15 16.48 15.35 10.25
C PRO A 15 15.41 14.37 9.76
N GLN A 16 15.61 13.84 8.58
CA GLN A 16 14.65 12.88 8.00
C GLN A 16 14.78 11.53 8.66
N ARG A 17 13.66 10.89 8.88
CA ARG A 17 13.56 9.56 9.44
C ARG A 17 12.70 8.71 8.54
N THR A 18 13.11 7.47 8.31
CA THR A 18 12.19 6.51 7.69
C THR A 18 11.04 6.22 8.66
N PRO A 19 9.86 5.85 8.17
CA PRO A 19 8.74 5.46 9.04
C PRO A 19 9.13 4.38 10.07
N HIS A 20 9.92 3.39 9.66
CA HIS A 20 10.46 2.38 10.58
C HIS A 20 11.34 2.99 11.69
N GLN A 21 12.25 3.91 11.35
CA GLN A 21 13.08 4.60 12.34
C GLN A 21 12.23 5.42 13.31
N PHE A 22 11.16 6.05 12.82
CA PHE A 22 10.25 6.80 13.65
C PHE A 22 9.54 5.90 14.67
N VAL A 23 8.95 4.79 14.22
CA VAL A 23 8.30 3.82 15.13
C VAL A 23 9.29 3.28 16.16
N ARG A 24 10.52 2.93 15.75
CA ARG A 24 11.56 2.49 16.66
C ARG A 24 11.87 3.53 17.75
N GLN A 25 11.96 4.80 17.38
CA GLN A 25 12.22 5.87 18.35
C GLN A 25 11.05 6.08 19.31
N LEU A 26 9.81 5.88 18.89
CA LEU A 26 8.66 5.91 19.81
C LEU A 26 8.79 4.80 20.86
N ILE A 27 9.18 3.61 20.44
CA ILE A 27 9.41 2.48 21.35
C ILE A 27 10.56 2.80 22.33
N GLU A 28 11.69 3.28 21.82
CA GLU A 28 12.86 3.66 22.62
C GLU A 28 12.55 4.80 23.61
N ALA A 29 11.61 5.68 23.25
CA ALA A 29 11.12 6.76 24.11
C ALA A 29 10.08 6.30 25.13
N GLY A 30 9.71 5.03 25.16
CA GLY A 30 8.72 4.47 26.09
C GLY A 30 7.27 4.89 25.77
N VAL A 31 6.98 5.28 24.54
CA VAL A 31 5.60 5.55 24.10
C VAL A 31 4.84 4.25 24.06
N ASP A 32 3.72 4.20 24.78
CA ASP A 32 2.86 3.03 24.82
C ASP A 32 1.89 3.02 23.63
N PHE A 33 1.94 1.96 22.85
CA PHE A 33 1.01 1.66 21.75
C PHE A 33 1.08 0.15 21.43
N ASP A 34 0.00 -0.39 20.90
CA ASP A 34 -0.13 -1.82 20.61
C ASP A 34 0.27 -2.14 19.17
N ILE A 35 -0.11 -1.32 18.23
CA ILE A 35 -0.07 -1.60 16.80
C ILE A 35 0.59 -0.46 16.02
N ALA A 36 1.47 -0.80 15.09
CA ALA A 36 2.01 0.14 14.12
C ALA A 36 1.20 0.08 12.81
N GLY A 37 0.54 1.18 12.46
CA GLY A 37 -0.16 1.33 11.18
C GLY A 37 0.81 1.70 10.05
N VAL A 38 0.79 0.94 8.96
CA VAL A 38 1.67 1.12 7.80
C VAL A 38 0.81 1.27 6.54
N GLN A 39 1.01 2.36 5.81
CA GLN A 39 0.41 2.55 4.49
C GLN A 39 1.33 1.96 3.43
N MET A 40 0.76 1.21 2.50
CA MET A 40 1.50 0.59 1.41
C MET A 40 0.75 0.73 0.09
N TYR A 41 0.88 1.89 -0.51
CA TYR A 41 0.48 2.08 -1.90
C TYR A 41 1.55 1.55 -2.83
N PHE A 42 1.12 1.06 -3.99
CA PHE A 42 2.06 0.72 -5.03
C PHE A 42 2.95 1.92 -5.33
N THR A 43 4.24 1.72 -5.15
CA THR A 43 5.27 2.64 -5.60
C THR A 43 6.05 1.94 -6.71
N LYS A 44 6.78 2.68 -7.54
CA LYS A 44 7.64 2.13 -8.62
C LYS A 44 8.79 1.28 -8.06
N GLN A 45 8.48 0.40 -7.11
CA GLN A 45 9.42 -0.48 -6.43
C GLN A 45 9.12 -1.94 -6.79
N LEU A 46 10.13 -2.77 -6.72
CA LEU A 46 9.93 -4.21 -6.81
C LEU A 46 9.13 -4.68 -5.58
N LEU A 47 8.24 -5.65 -5.79
CA LEU A 47 7.49 -6.25 -4.68
C LEU A 47 8.44 -6.79 -3.59
N ALA A 48 9.60 -7.32 -4.00
CA ALA A 48 10.63 -7.78 -3.06
C ALA A 48 11.11 -6.66 -2.13
N ASP A 49 11.28 -5.44 -2.62
CA ASP A 49 11.68 -4.29 -1.80
C ASP A 49 10.59 -3.92 -0.80
N CYS A 50 9.32 -3.99 -1.21
CA CYS A 50 8.18 -3.78 -0.32
C CYS A 50 8.14 -4.84 0.80
N VAL A 51 8.39 -6.11 0.45
CA VAL A 51 8.47 -7.20 1.43
C VAL A 51 9.61 -6.97 2.43
N LEU A 52 10.82 -6.68 1.94
CA LEU A 52 11.97 -6.40 2.80
C LEU A 52 11.73 -5.21 3.73
N MET A 53 11.01 -4.21 3.25
CA MET A 53 10.64 -3.06 4.07
C MET A 53 9.67 -3.46 5.19
N ILE A 54 8.64 -4.23 4.88
CA ILE A 54 7.67 -4.71 5.87
C ILE A 54 8.39 -5.58 6.91
N GLU A 55 9.29 -6.46 6.49
CA GLU A 55 10.03 -7.37 7.39
C GLU A 55 10.85 -6.64 8.45
N ARG A 56 11.28 -5.41 8.21
CA ARG A 56 11.98 -4.61 9.22
C ARG A 56 11.13 -4.36 10.47
N TYR A 57 9.80 -4.31 10.31
CA TYR A 57 8.89 -4.07 11.45
C TYR A 57 8.79 -5.27 12.39
N GLN A 58 9.08 -6.47 11.94
CA GLN A 58 9.11 -7.66 12.80
C GLN A 58 10.03 -7.49 14.01
N GLY A 59 11.18 -6.85 13.79
CA GLY A 59 12.17 -6.61 14.86
C GLY A 59 11.76 -5.58 15.92
N LEU A 60 10.63 -4.90 15.73
CA LEU A 60 10.13 -3.89 16.67
C LEU A 60 9.30 -4.48 17.83
N GLY A 61 8.93 -5.76 17.78
CA GLY A 61 8.13 -6.42 18.80
C GLY A 61 6.72 -5.88 18.97
N LYS A 62 6.19 -5.23 17.92
CA LYS A 62 4.82 -4.70 17.84
C LYS A 62 4.10 -5.33 16.66
N CYS A 63 2.79 -5.53 16.82
CA CYS A 63 1.94 -5.92 15.69
C CYS A 63 1.84 -4.81 14.64
N VAL A 64 1.59 -5.20 13.41
CA VAL A 64 1.45 -4.27 12.28
C VAL A 64 0.09 -4.44 11.64
N HIS A 65 -0.56 -3.32 11.34
CA HIS A 65 -1.68 -3.26 10.40
C HIS A 65 -1.20 -2.60 9.12
N LEU A 66 -1.39 -3.25 7.98
CA LEU A 66 -1.33 -2.58 6.68
C LEU A 66 -2.63 -1.80 6.50
N THR A 67 -2.63 -0.56 6.98
CA THR A 67 -3.85 0.25 7.09
C THR A 67 -4.38 0.71 5.75
N GLU A 68 -3.49 0.91 4.80
CA GLU A 68 -3.84 1.36 3.46
C GLU A 68 -2.98 0.62 2.44
N VAL A 69 -3.60 -0.30 1.72
CA VAL A 69 -3.00 -0.98 0.58
C VAL A 69 -3.74 -0.57 -0.68
N GLY A 70 -3.04 -0.23 -1.74
CA GLY A 70 -3.69 0.17 -2.99
C GLY A 70 -2.76 0.13 -4.19
N SER A 71 -3.35 -0.10 -5.35
CA SER A 71 -2.71 0.04 -6.66
C SER A 71 -3.74 0.48 -7.70
N PRO A 72 -3.32 1.14 -8.78
CA PRO A 72 -4.23 1.53 -9.84
C PRO A 72 -4.66 0.32 -10.68
N SER A 73 -5.77 0.46 -11.41
CA SER A 73 -6.24 -0.50 -12.42
C SER A 73 -6.20 0.05 -13.85
N ALA A 74 -5.61 1.21 -14.02
CA ALA A 74 -5.40 1.83 -15.33
C ALA A 74 -4.14 2.69 -15.30
N GLY A 75 -3.62 3.03 -16.46
CA GLY A 75 -2.52 3.99 -16.57
C GLY A 75 -2.91 5.28 -15.86
N MET A 76 -2.10 5.70 -14.91
CA MET A 76 -2.36 6.93 -14.18
C MET A 76 -1.85 8.13 -14.98
N THR A 77 -2.75 8.87 -15.58
CA THR A 77 -2.57 10.31 -15.74
C THR A 77 -3.07 10.94 -14.43
N MET A 78 -2.17 11.27 -13.54
CA MET A 78 -2.54 12.06 -12.38
C MET A 78 -2.67 13.51 -12.82
N GLU A 79 -3.85 13.91 -13.21
CA GLU A 79 -4.23 15.29 -13.34
C GLU A 79 -4.44 15.89 -11.93
N PHE A 80 -3.36 16.17 -11.25
CA PHE A 80 -3.36 17.18 -10.22
C PHE A 80 -3.05 18.51 -10.91
N ALA A 81 -4.07 19.12 -11.45
CA ALA A 81 -3.93 20.34 -12.27
C ALA A 81 -3.34 21.54 -11.52
N ASP A 82 -3.22 21.50 -10.19
CA ASP A 82 -2.87 22.66 -9.37
C ASP A 82 -1.80 22.39 -8.30
N GLN A 83 -1.11 21.28 -8.32
CA GLN A 83 -0.03 21.04 -7.37
C GLN A 83 1.30 20.89 -8.09
N GLU A 84 2.25 21.74 -7.69
CA GLU A 84 3.66 21.56 -8.01
C GLU A 84 4.05 20.09 -7.83
N GLU A 85 4.69 19.55 -8.84
CA GLU A 85 5.10 18.16 -9.01
C GLU A 85 5.25 17.37 -7.71
N ILE A 86 4.28 16.53 -7.42
CA ILE A 86 4.50 15.43 -6.51
C ILE A 86 5.37 14.42 -7.28
N PRO A 87 6.64 14.22 -6.93
CA PRO A 87 7.60 13.48 -7.76
C PRO A 87 7.21 12.04 -8.08
N TRP A 88 6.26 11.47 -7.32
CA TRP A 88 5.74 10.13 -7.55
C TRP A 88 4.54 10.11 -8.51
N SER A 89 3.95 11.26 -8.82
CA SER A 89 2.78 11.39 -9.72
C SER A 89 3.15 11.55 -11.19
N ALA A 90 4.37 11.94 -11.49
CA ALA A 90 4.81 12.34 -12.83
C ALA A 90 5.30 11.17 -13.71
N GLN A 91 5.28 9.94 -13.23
CA GLN A 91 5.80 8.81 -14.00
C GLN A 91 4.76 7.69 -14.11
N PRO A 92 4.64 7.05 -15.28
CA PRO A 92 3.80 5.87 -15.42
C PRO A 92 4.27 4.81 -14.44
N TYR A 93 3.41 4.41 -13.52
CA TYR A 93 3.68 3.32 -12.62
C TYR A 93 3.49 2.02 -13.36
N GLU A 94 4.55 1.23 -13.39
CA GLU A 94 4.51 -0.12 -13.94
C GLU A 94 5.04 -1.08 -12.88
N TRP A 95 4.42 -2.22 -12.75
CA TRP A 95 4.97 -3.30 -11.95
C TRP A 95 5.63 -4.34 -12.84
N ARG A 96 4.87 -5.09 -13.62
CA ARG A 96 5.37 -6.05 -14.61
C ARG A 96 5.07 -5.62 -16.03
N ARG A 97 4.04 -4.80 -16.18
CA ARG A 97 3.50 -4.21 -17.40
C ARG A 97 2.68 -2.98 -17.05
N HIS A 98 2.09 -2.35 -18.03
CA HIS A 98 1.14 -1.27 -17.80
C HIS A 98 -0.02 -1.73 -16.93
N TRP A 99 -0.52 -0.85 -16.06
CA TRP A 99 -1.62 -1.14 -15.16
C TRP A 99 -2.92 -1.39 -15.92
N ASP A 100 -3.55 -2.48 -15.57
CA ASP A 100 -4.91 -2.88 -15.92
C ASP A 100 -5.55 -3.57 -14.71
N GLU A 101 -6.81 -3.97 -14.82
CA GLU A 101 -7.55 -4.60 -13.73
C GLU A 101 -6.97 -5.94 -13.29
N GLU A 102 -6.41 -6.72 -14.22
CA GLU A 102 -5.76 -7.99 -13.89
C GLU A 102 -4.46 -7.77 -13.15
N LEU A 103 -3.67 -6.76 -13.52
CA LEU A 103 -2.44 -6.45 -12.80
C LEU A 103 -2.74 -5.89 -11.41
N GLN A 104 -3.82 -5.10 -11.26
CA GLN A 104 -4.31 -4.68 -9.94
C GLN A 104 -4.66 -5.90 -9.07
N ALA A 105 -5.37 -6.88 -9.65
CA ALA A 105 -5.73 -8.12 -8.96
C ALA A 105 -4.51 -8.94 -8.56
N ASP A 106 -3.52 -9.05 -9.44
CA ASP A 106 -2.27 -9.75 -9.17
C ASP A 106 -1.47 -9.07 -8.04
N TRP A 107 -1.42 -7.74 -8.04
CA TRP A 107 -0.79 -6.97 -6.97
C TRP A 107 -1.51 -7.19 -5.63
N LEU A 108 -2.83 -7.09 -5.62
CA LEU A 108 -3.64 -7.35 -4.44
C LEU A 108 -3.34 -8.75 -3.89
N GLU A 109 -3.42 -9.77 -4.71
CA GLU A 109 -3.14 -11.15 -4.29
C GLU A 109 -1.74 -11.30 -3.71
N ALA A 110 -0.73 -10.76 -4.37
CA ALA A 110 0.65 -10.85 -3.93
C ALA A 110 0.86 -10.20 -2.56
N VAL A 111 0.37 -8.97 -2.37
CA VAL A 111 0.53 -8.24 -1.12
C VAL A 111 -0.24 -8.88 0.03
N PHE A 112 -1.49 -9.28 -0.21
CA PHE A 112 -2.31 -9.91 0.82
C PHE A 112 -1.79 -11.30 1.19
N THR A 113 -1.23 -12.05 0.24
CA THR A 113 -0.57 -13.34 0.52
C THR A 113 0.68 -13.13 1.37
N VAL A 114 1.49 -12.13 1.06
CA VAL A 114 2.64 -11.76 1.90
C VAL A 114 2.18 -11.38 3.30
N ALA A 115 1.17 -10.53 3.43
CA ALA A 115 0.64 -10.11 4.72
C ALA A 115 0.16 -11.32 5.55
N ASN A 116 -0.63 -12.20 4.93
CA ASN A 116 -1.14 -13.41 5.59
C ASN A 116 -0.04 -14.39 6.01
N SER A 117 1.10 -14.37 5.36
CA SER A 117 2.27 -15.22 5.72
C SER A 117 3.05 -14.71 6.93
N LYS A 118 2.75 -13.53 7.45
CA LYS A 118 3.49 -12.87 8.53
C LYS A 118 2.66 -12.84 9.80
N PRO A 119 2.97 -13.65 10.83
CA PRO A 119 2.15 -13.76 12.05
C PRO A 119 2.08 -12.46 12.86
N TRP A 120 2.95 -11.50 12.61
CA TRP A 120 2.97 -10.19 13.24
C TRP A 120 2.20 -9.12 12.47
N ILE A 121 1.63 -9.45 11.30
CA ILE A 121 0.68 -8.61 10.57
C ILE A 121 -0.73 -9.10 10.90
N GLU A 122 -1.46 -8.32 11.69
CA GLU A 122 -2.79 -8.71 12.17
C GLU A 122 -3.91 -8.32 11.20
N ALA A 123 -3.69 -7.27 10.42
CA ALA A 123 -4.68 -6.79 9.45
C ALA A 123 -4.04 -6.19 8.21
N ALA A 124 -4.72 -6.35 7.07
CA ALA A 124 -4.42 -5.65 5.84
C ALA A 124 -5.72 -5.16 5.21
N ASN A 125 -5.77 -3.88 4.83
CA ASN A 125 -6.95 -3.23 4.29
C ASN A 125 -6.68 -2.68 2.91
N TRP A 126 -7.52 -3.05 1.94
CA TRP A 126 -7.55 -2.35 0.66
C TRP A 126 -8.25 -1.01 0.86
N TYR A 127 -7.61 0.07 0.42
CA TYR A 127 -8.06 1.42 0.79
C TYR A 127 -9.22 1.92 -0.07
N ASP A 128 -9.06 1.87 -1.38
CA ASP A 128 -10.06 2.40 -2.30
C ASP A 128 -11.12 1.36 -2.63
N PHE A 129 -12.40 1.69 -2.49
CA PHE A 129 -13.47 0.74 -2.74
C PHE A 129 -14.19 0.97 -4.07
N VAL A 130 -14.43 2.24 -4.44
CA VAL A 130 -15.24 2.60 -5.62
C VAL A 130 -14.54 3.69 -6.43
N ASP A 131 -14.38 3.46 -7.75
CA ASP A 131 -13.91 4.50 -8.67
C ASP A 131 -15.00 5.53 -8.97
N PRO A 132 -14.64 6.78 -9.22
CA PRO A 132 -13.32 7.42 -9.12
C PRO A 132 -13.09 8.12 -7.77
N TYR A 133 -13.83 7.74 -6.75
CA TYR A 133 -13.95 8.48 -5.48
C TYR A 133 -12.84 8.17 -4.46
N GLY A 134 -11.97 7.22 -4.77
CA GLY A 134 -10.84 6.86 -3.93
C GLY A 134 -9.66 7.82 -4.02
N TYR A 135 -8.64 7.57 -3.21
CA TYR A 135 -7.36 8.26 -3.27
C TYR A 135 -6.67 8.06 -4.62
N LEU A 136 -6.69 6.82 -5.14
CA LEU A 136 -6.33 6.52 -6.51
C LEU A 136 -7.61 6.48 -7.34
N LYS A 137 -7.74 7.33 -8.36
CA LYS A 137 -8.96 7.41 -9.20
C LYS A 137 -9.38 6.08 -9.83
N SER A 138 -8.42 5.18 -10.07
CA SER A 138 -8.65 3.83 -10.57
C SER A 138 -8.27 2.75 -9.55
N GLY A 139 -8.17 3.10 -8.26
CA GLY A 139 -7.74 2.21 -7.18
C GLY A 139 -8.84 1.34 -6.61
N GLY A 140 -10.10 1.63 -6.91
CA GLY A 140 -11.26 0.92 -6.36
C GLY A 140 -11.34 -0.54 -6.76
N LEU A 141 -12.07 -1.31 -5.99
CA LEU A 141 -12.47 -2.69 -6.32
C LEU A 141 -13.70 -2.73 -7.21
N LEU A 142 -14.46 -1.63 -7.23
CA LEU A 142 -15.62 -1.42 -8.09
C LEU A 142 -15.33 -0.31 -9.11
N ARG A 143 -15.80 -0.48 -10.36
CA ARG A 143 -15.64 0.52 -11.41
C ARG A 143 -16.52 1.75 -11.21
N SER A 144 -17.62 1.58 -10.50
CA SER A 144 -18.61 2.62 -10.33
C SER A 144 -19.49 2.40 -9.10
N PRO A 145 -20.23 3.42 -8.65
CA PRO A 145 -21.23 3.28 -7.58
C PRO A 145 -22.36 2.28 -7.89
N GLN A 146 -22.54 1.91 -9.15
CA GLN A 146 -23.53 0.91 -9.56
C GLN A 146 -23.11 -0.52 -9.21
N GLY A 147 -21.88 -0.71 -8.70
CA GLY A 147 -21.42 -1.99 -8.16
C GLY A 147 -20.76 -2.91 -9.19
N GLU A 148 -20.33 -2.40 -10.34
CA GLU A 148 -19.58 -3.19 -11.32
C GLU A 148 -18.22 -3.59 -10.74
N LYS A 149 -18.05 -4.90 -10.57
CA LYS A 149 -16.83 -5.47 -9.97
C LYS A 149 -15.66 -5.46 -10.92
N LYS A 150 -14.46 -5.22 -10.38
CA LYS A 150 -13.20 -5.46 -11.08
C LYS A 150 -12.65 -6.84 -10.73
N ALA A 151 -11.66 -7.31 -11.49
CA ALA A 151 -10.95 -8.57 -11.23
C ALA A 151 -10.41 -8.65 -9.79
N ALA A 152 -9.91 -7.55 -9.26
CA ALA A 152 -9.40 -7.45 -7.90
C ALA A 152 -10.46 -7.75 -6.82
N TYR A 153 -11.73 -7.37 -7.03
CA TYR A 153 -12.82 -7.69 -6.11
C TYR A 153 -13.03 -9.20 -5.96
N ASP A 154 -13.14 -9.89 -7.09
CA ASP A 154 -13.36 -11.34 -7.08
C ASP A 154 -12.11 -12.09 -6.58
N ARG A 155 -10.90 -11.59 -6.88
CA ARG A 155 -9.65 -12.12 -6.37
C ARG A 155 -9.58 -12.00 -4.85
N PHE A 156 -9.97 -10.87 -4.29
CA PHE A 156 -10.00 -10.63 -2.85
C PHE A 156 -10.98 -11.58 -2.14
N LEU A 157 -12.17 -11.78 -2.70
CA LEU A 157 -13.13 -12.73 -2.13
C LEU A 157 -12.60 -14.18 -2.12
N ARG A 158 -11.92 -14.60 -3.20
CA ARG A 158 -11.30 -15.94 -3.25
C ARG A 158 -10.25 -16.13 -2.17
N LEU A 159 -9.34 -15.15 -2.01
CA LEU A 159 -8.33 -15.20 -0.95
C LEU A 159 -8.97 -15.32 0.43
N LYS A 160 -9.98 -14.50 0.71
CA LYS A 160 -10.71 -14.56 1.99
C LYS A 160 -11.32 -15.94 2.24
N GLN A 161 -11.93 -16.54 1.22
CA GLN A 161 -12.49 -17.89 1.32
C GLN A 161 -11.42 -18.94 1.60
N GLN A 162 -10.30 -18.88 0.91
CA GLN A 162 -9.17 -19.81 1.12
C GLN A 162 -8.60 -19.74 2.53
N TRP A 163 -8.52 -18.56 3.13
CA TRP A 163 -7.95 -18.39 4.47
C TRP A 163 -8.94 -18.69 5.60
N GLN A 164 -10.22 -18.66 5.34
CA GLN A 164 -11.24 -19.06 6.33
C GLN A 164 -11.36 -20.57 6.54
N VAL A 165 -10.79 -21.36 5.64
CA VAL A 165 -10.84 -22.84 5.69
C VAL A 165 -9.62 -23.43 6.42
N GLN A 166 -8.66 -22.60 6.81
CA GLN A 166 -7.51 -22.99 7.62
C GLN A 166 -7.77 -22.77 9.11
#